data_5cb0044da6fa0f1d85f62af2c7a5d2f5
#
_entry.id   5cb0044da6fa0f1d85f62af2c7a5d2f5
#
_cell.length_a   1.000
_cell.length_b   1.000
_cell.length_c   1.000
_cell.angle_alpha   90.00
_cell.angle_beta   90.00
_cell.angle_gamma   90.00
#
_symmetry.space_group_name_H-M   'P 1'
#
loop_
_entity.id
_entity.type
_entity.pdbx_description
1 polymer ?
#
loop_
_entity_poly.entity_id
_entity_poly.type
_entity_poly.pdbx_seq_one_letter_code
_entity_poly.pdbx_strand_id
1 'polypeptide(L)'
;ANKAFFELCDNAIAKDPDLCDAYVLKARRIYGNLFTSVYQHQRTENELLFHNLSFKAYSINPNNPEAVVMYSRSFNLKKDYPQRLKYARQALDLNPSHDVSNNDYGWALCNEKRFEEAEYYLLRAMEMNPIGRRSYEGLMPFLYMAMADSHKSLEWCNILYDRGSHSRYDGWRAAIYVHLGDFENARI
;
A
#
# COMPACT_ATOMS: atom_id res chain seq x y z
N ALA A 1 3.80 -19.09 11.93
CA ALA A 1 4.44 -17.74 11.95
C ALA A 1 3.43 -16.63 12.28
N ASN A 2 2.26 -16.58 11.63
CA ASN A 2 1.28 -15.51 11.90
C ASN A 2 0.68 -15.55 13.31
N LYS A 3 0.33 -16.74 13.84
CA LYS A 3 -0.28 -16.86 15.16
C LYS A 3 0.64 -16.33 16.27
N ALA A 4 1.90 -16.75 16.30
CA ALA A 4 2.88 -16.26 17.26
C ALA A 4 3.11 -14.75 17.20
N PHE A 5 3.08 -14.15 16.00
CA PHE A 5 3.19 -12.71 15.84
C PHE A 5 2.01 -11.96 16.48
N PHE A 6 0.77 -12.43 16.27
CA PHE A 6 -0.41 -11.82 16.88
C PHE A 6 -0.40 -12.00 18.41
N GLU A 7 -0.02 -13.16 18.93
CA GLU A 7 0.13 -13.41 20.37
C GLU A 7 1.16 -12.47 21.01
N LEU A 8 2.29 -12.20 20.33
CA LEU A 8 3.27 -11.21 20.80
C LEU A 8 2.70 -9.79 20.86
N CYS A 9 1.98 -9.35 19.82
CA CYS A 9 1.32 -8.05 19.83
C CYS A 9 0.27 -7.95 20.94
N ASP A 10 -0.54 -9.00 21.13
CA ASP A 10 -1.59 -9.04 22.16
C ASP A 10 -1.00 -9.02 23.57
N ASN A 11 0.09 -9.73 23.81
CA ASN A 11 0.82 -9.70 25.06
C ASN A 11 1.46 -8.33 25.35
N ALA A 12 1.97 -7.65 24.32
CA ALA A 12 2.51 -6.32 24.45
C ALA A 12 1.41 -5.29 24.81
N ILE A 13 0.27 -5.35 24.12
CA ILE A 13 -0.91 -4.51 24.39
C ILE A 13 -1.49 -4.79 25.79
N ALA A 14 -1.51 -6.05 26.24
CA ALA A 14 -1.99 -6.40 27.57
C ALA A 14 -1.11 -5.83 28.69
N LYS A 15 0.21 -5.69 28.44
CA LYS A 15 1.17 -5.10 29.37
C LYS A 15 1.14 -3.57 29.35
N ASP A 16 1.00 -3.00 28.19
CA ASP A 16 0.93 -1.56 27.96
C ASP A 16 -0.17 -1.24 26.90
N PRO A 17 -1.39 -0.91 27.37
CA PRO A 17 -2.52 -0.59 26.49
C PRO A 17 -2.32 0.68 25.65
N ASP A 18 -1.33 1.48 25.94
CA ASP A 18 -1.00 2.70 25.20
C ASP A 18 0.28 2.56 24.37
N LEU A 19 0.79 1.35 24.19
CA LEU A 19 1.90 1.05 23.30
C LEU A 19 1.46 1.16 21.81
N CYS A 20 1.55 2.37 21.26
CA CYS A 20 1.15 2.70 19.88
C CYS A 20 1.70 1.71 18.84
N ASP A 21 3.00 1.39 18.93
CA ASP A 21 3.70 0.56 17.93
C ASP A 21 3.15 -0.88 17.87
N ALA A 22 2.65 -1.42 18.98
CA ALA A 22 2.04 -2.74 18.97
C ALA A 22 0.75 -2.78 18.12
N TYR A 23 -0.06 -1.72 18.21
CA TYR A 23 -1.25 -1.56 17.37
C TYR A 23 -0.88 -1.35 15.91
N VAL A 24 0.12 -0.51 15.62
CA VAL A 24 0.64 -0.28 14.26
C VAL A 24 1.11 -1.59 13.63
N LEU A 25 1.94 -2.35 14.33
CA LEU A 25 2.45 -3.64 13.84
C LEU A 25 1.34 -4.64 13.57
N LYS A 26 0.37 -4.75 14.49
CA LYS A 26 -0.79 -5.63 14.34
C LYS A 26 -1.66 -5.21 13.15
N ALA A 27 -1.96 -3.90 13.03
CA ALA A 27 -2.72 -3.35 11.92
C ALA A 27 -2.01 -3.60 10.57
N ARG A 28 -0.69 -3.36 10.49
CA ARG A 28 0.11 -3.60 9.27
C ARG A 28 0.03 -5.06 8.82
N ARG A 29 0.11 -6.02 9.74
CA ARG A 29 0.00 -7.45 9.44
C ARG A 29 -1.39 -7.80 8.89
N ILE A 30 -2.45 -7.29 9.51
CA ILE A 30 -3.83 -7.52 9.05
C ILE A 30 -4.03 -6.90 7.67
N TYR A 31 -3.55 -5.67 7.44
CA TYR A 31 -3.63 -5.02 6.13
C TYR A 31 -2.97 -5.86 5.03
N GLY A 32 -1.76 -6.39 5.29
CA GLY A 32 -1.09 -7.30 4.35
C GLY A 32 -1.90 -8.57 4.05
N ASN A 33 -2.58 -9.12 5.05
CA ASN A 33 -3.40 -10.32 4.90
C ASN A 33 -4.67 -10.08 4.06
N LEU A 34 -5.22 -8.86 4.02
CA LEU A 34 -6.42 -8.52 3.22
C LEU A 34 -6.26 -8.79 1.72
N PHE A 35 -5.03 -8.81 1.23
CA PHE A 35 -4.72 -9.02 -0.18
C PHE A 35 -4.27 -10.45 -0.52
N THR A 36 -4.38 -11.38 0.44
CA THR A 36 -4.06 -12.79 0.23
C THR A 36 -5.32 -13.64 0.11
N SER A 37 -5.32 -14.63 -0.79
CA SER A 37 -6.46 -15.51 -1.03
C SER A 37 -6.89 -16.30 0.22
N VAL A 38 -5.95 -16.58 1.13
CA VAL A 38 -6.18 -17.37 2.35
C VAL A 38 -7.20 -16.73 3.30
N TYR A 39 -7.34 -15.40 3.28
CA TYR A 39 -8.20 -14.65 4.21
C TYR A 39 -9.45 -14.05 3.57
N GLN A 40 -9.78 -14.43 2.34
CA GLN A 40 -10.94 -13.86 1.61
C GLN A 40 -12.28 -14.06 2.34
N HIS A 41 -12.46 -15.21 2.96
CA HIS A 41 -13.69 -15.54 3.72
C HIS A 41 -13.86 -14.74 5.03
N GLN A 42 -12.79 -14.12 5.55
CA GLN A 42 -12.80 -13.28 6.76
C GLN A 42 -12.55 -11.81 6.43
N ARG A 43 -12.74 -11.41 5.18
CA ARG A 43 -12.35 -10.10 4.69
C ARG A 43 -13.02 -8.96 5.46
N THR A 44 -14.34 -9.02 5.62
CA THR A 44 -15.10 -7.96 6.31
C THR A 44 -14.69 -7.80 7.77
N GLU A 45 -14.47 -8.91 8.48
CA GLU A 45 -14.01 -8.89 9.87
C GLU A 45 -12.59 -8.29 9.97
N ASN A 46 -11.70 -8.68 9.06
CA ASN A 46 -10.34 -8.15 9.01
C ASN A 46 -10.29 -6.67 8.64
N GLU A 47 -11.17 -6.20 7.75
CA GLU A 47 -11.30 -4.77 7.41
C GLU A 47 -11.76 -3.95 8.63
N LEU A 48 -12.73 -4.43 9.38
CA LEU A 48 -13.19 -3.79 10.61
C LEU A 48 -12.11 -3.79 11.69
N LEU A 49 -11.45 -4.94 11.90
CA LEU A 49 -10.36 -5.07 12.87
C LEU A 49 -9.19 -4.16 12.50
N PHE A 50 -8.82 -4.09 11.22
CA PHE A 50 -7.79 -3.18 10.72
C PHE A 50 -8.13 -1.71 11.03
N HIS A 51 -9.37 -1.30 10.74
CA HIS A 51 -9.82 0.06 11.03
C HIS A 51 -9.73 0.39 12.53
N ASN A 52 -10.22 -0.50 13.39
CA ASN A 52 -10.23 -0.29 14.84
C ASN A 52 -8.80 -0.20 15.42
N LEU A 53 -7.90 -1.07 14.99
CA LEU A 53 -6.50 -1.05 15.42
C LEU A 53 -5.79 0.21 14.92
N SER A 54 -6.03 0.61 13.68
CA SER A 54 -5.44 1.82 13.10
C SER A 54 -5.95 3.08 13.80
N PHE A 55 -7.24 3.14 14.10
CA PHE A 55 -7.83 4.24 14.88
C PHE A 55 -7.26 4.30 16.30
N LYS A 56 -7.13 3.15 16.99
CA LYS A 56 -6.54 3.11 18.34
C LYS A 56 -5.09 3.59 18.32
N ALA A 57 -4.26 3.13 17.37
CA ALA A 57 -2.89 3.59 17.22
C ALA A 57 -2.81 5.12 17.00
N TYR A 58 -3.63 5.65 16.09
CA TYR A 58 -3.74 7.08 15.83
C TYR A 58 -4.19 7.87 17.08
N SER A 59 -5.16 7.34 17.84
CA SER A 59 -5.67 7.99 19.05
C SER A 59 -4.63 8.05 20.17
N ILE A 60 -3.76 7.03 20.27
CA ILE A 60 -2.66 7.02 21.24
C ILE A 60 -1.57 8.03 20.86
N ASN A 61 -1.15 8.02 19.60
CA ASN A 61 -0.10 8.93 19.13
C ASN A 61 -0.38 9.46 17.72
N PRO A 62 -1.12 10.59 17.60
CA PRO A 62 -1.42 11.22 16.32
C PRO A 62 -0.21 11.83 15.61
N ASN A 63 0.94 11.90 16.29
CA ASN A 63 2.21 12.38 15.74
C ASN A 63 3.15 11.24 15.30
N ASN A 64 2.72 9.98 15.41
CA ASN A 64 3.46 8.84 14.84
C ASN A 64 3.07 8.69 13.35
N PRO A 65 3.99 8.93 12.39
CA PRO A 65 3.67 8.88 10.96
C PRO A 65 3.10 7.54 10.52
N GLU A 66 3.59 6.43 11.09
CA GLU A 66 3.10 5.10 10.73
C GLU A 66 1.67 4.84 11.23
N ALA A 67 1.33 5.31 12.44
CA ALA A 67 -0.03 5.22 12.96
C ALA A 67 -1.00 6.00 12.06
N VAL A 68 -0.59 7.21 11.64
CA VAL A 68 -1.38 8.05 10.72
C VAL A 68 -1.52 7.37 9.34
N VAL A 69 -0.45 6.75 8.81
CA VAL A 69 -0.51 5.97 7.56
C VAL A 69 -1.49 4.79 7.68
N MET A 70 -1.43 4.01 8.76
CA MET A 70 -2.36 2.90 8.93
C MET A 70 -3.81 3.39 9.01
N TYR A 71 -4.05 4.52 9.68
CA TYR A 71 -5.38 5.11 9.76
C TYR A 71 -5.85 5.66 8.40
N SER A 72 -4.98 6.34 7.64
CA SER A 72 -5.23 6.73 6.24
C SER A 72 -5.69 5.54 5.40
N ARG A 73 -4.95 4.44 5.44
CA ARG A 73 -5.25 3.22 4.66
C ARG A 73 -6.60 2.61 4.99
N SER A 74 -7.09 2.77 6.21
CA SER A 74 -8.41 2.25 6.60
C SER A 74 -9.56 2.92 5.86
N PHE A 75 -9.41 4.18 5.46
CA PHE A 75 -10.39 4.89 4.64
C PHE A 75 -10.40 4.42 3.18
N ASN A 76 -9.27 3.90 2.67
CA ASN A 76 -9.24 3.30 1.33
C ASN A 76 -10.19 2.10 1.22
N LEU A 77 -10.26 1.27 2.25
CA LEU A 77 -11.16 0.11 2.29
C LEU A 77 -12.64 0.54 2.28
N LYS A 78 -12.92 1.69 2.87
CA LYS A 78 -14.26 2.32 2.89
C LYS A 78 -14.56 3.16 1.64
N LYS A 79 -13.59 3.31 0.73
CA LYS A 79 -13.64 4.20 -0.44
C LYS A 79 -13.88 5.67 -0.08
N ASP A 80 -13.53 6.07 1.14
CA ASP A 80 -13.56 7.47 1.59
C ASP A 80 -12.22 8.13 1.23
N TYR A 81 -12.08 8.47 -0.04
CA TYR A 81 -10.83 9.00 -0.59
C TYR A 81 -10.46 10.39 -0.04
N PRO A 82 -11.41 11.30 0.21
CA PRO A 82 -11.10 12.59 0.85
C PRO A 82 -10.46 12.42 2.24
N GLN A 83 -11.00 11.56 3.10
CA GLN A 83 -10.40 11.30 4.41
C GLN A 83 -9.05 10.59 4.27
N ARG A 84 -8.93 9.65 3.34
CA ARG A 84 -7.66 9.02 3.03
C ARG A 84 -6.59 10.05 2.69
N LEU A 85 -6.86 10.96 1.74
CA LEU A 85 -5.91 11.99 1.31
C LEU A 85 -5.52 12.91 2.48
N LYS A 86 -6.49 13.32 3.30
CA LYS A 86 -6.26 14.14 4.49
C LYS A 86 -5.23 13.52 5.43
N TYR A 87 -5.43 12.26 5.82
CA TYR A 87 -4.52 11.58 6.75
C TYR A 87 -3.20 11.17 6.11
N ALA A 88 -3.18 10.80 4.83
CA ALA A 88 -1.94 10.57 4.10
C ALA A 88 -1.07 11.84 4.06
N ARG A 89 -1.69 13.02 3.83
CA ARG A 89 -1.01 14.32 3.90
C ARG A 89 -0.47 14.60 5.29
N GLN A 90 -1.26 14.38 6.35
CA GLN A 90 -0.81 14.53 7.73
C GLN A 90 0.44 13.68 8.01
N ALA A 91 0.45 12.41 7.60
CA ALA A 91 1.61 11.54 7.79
C ALA A 91 2.87 12.05 7.08
N LEU A 92 2.70 12.59 5.87
CA LEU A 92 3.78 13.21 5.12
C LEU A 92 4.32 14.48 5.80
N ASP A 93 3.44 15.34 6.31
CA ASP A 93 3.80 16.58 6.98
C ASP A 93 4.54 16.32 8.30
N LEU A 94 4.21 15.24 9.02
CA LEU A 94 4.92 14.80 10.22
C LEU A 94 6.36 14.36 9.95
N ASN A 95 6.60 13.68 8.84
CA ASN A 95 7.93 13.27 8.41
C ASN A 95 8.03 13.21 6.88
N PRO A 96 8.47 14.31 6.23
CA PRO A 96 8.61 14.37 4.78
C PRO A 96 9.67 13.42 4.19
N SER A 97 10.57 12.90 5.04
CA SER A 97 11.61 11.93 4.65
C SER A 97 11.23 10.48 4.97
N HIS A 98 9.99 10.23 5.41
CA HIS A 98 9.51 8.88 5.67
C HIS A 98 8.99 8.24 4.39
N ASP A 99 9.66 7.18 3.93
CA ASP A 99 9.36 6.48 2.68
C ASP A 99 7.92 5.95 2.62
N VAL A 100 7.43 5.37 3.72
CA VAL A 100 6.06 4.84 3.80
C VAL A 100 5.01 5.95 3.69
N SER A 101 5.27 7.15 4.27
CA SER A 101 4.36 8.31 4.17
C SER A 101 4.33 8.86 2.74
N ASN A 102 5.48 8.96 2.07
CA ASN A 102 5.55 9.37 0.67
C ASN A 102 4.79 8.39 -0.23
N ASN A 103 5.00 7.08 -0.04
CA ASN A 103 4.29 6.06 -0.79
C ASN A 103 2.76 6.12 -0.55
N ASP A 104 2.31 6.26 0.71
CA ASP A 104 0.88 6.30 1.02
C ASP A 104 0.20 7.56 0.48
N TYR A 105 0.89 8.70 0.52
CA TYR A 105 0.39 9.95 -0.06
C TYR A 105 0.30 9.86 -1.59
N GLY A 106 1.31 9.29 -2.26
CA GLY A 106 1.26 9.01 -3.69
C GLY A 106 0.06 8.14 -4.08
N TRP A 107 -0.21 7.08 -3.31
CA TRP A 107 -1.41 6.27 -3.51
C TRP A 107 -2.72 7.02 -3.30
N ALA A 108 -2.78 7.87 -2.28
CA ALA A 108 -3.96 8.67 -2.02
C ALA A 108 -4.23 9.65 -3.17
N LEU A 109 -3.19 10.23 -3.75
CA LEU A 109 -3.27 11.08 -4.93
C LEU A 109 -3.77 10.33 -6.18
N CYS A 110 -3.37 9.05 -6.36
CA CYS A 110 -3.91 8.22 -7.45
C CYS A 110 -5.45 8.08 -7.35
N ASN A 111 -5.99 7.93 -6.15
CA ASN A 111 -7.44 7.86 -5.96
C ASN A 111 -8.17 9.17 -6.35
N GLU A 112 -7.49 10.30 -6.21
CA GLU A 112 -7.98 11.63 -6.62
C GLU A 112 -7.64 11.97 -8.08
N LYS A 113 -7.07 11.00 -8.83
CA LYS A 113 -6.63 11.16 -10.23
C LYS A 113 -5.56 12.24 -10.44
N ARG A 114 -4.80 12.57 -9.41
CA ARG A 114 -3.66 13.50 -9.45
C ARG A 114 -2.39 12.71 -9.75
N PHE A 115 -2.30 12.17 -10.96
CA PHE A 115 -1.35 11.12 -11.32
C PHE A 115 0.10 11.63 -11.38
N GLU A 116 0.36 12.83 -11.89
CA GLU A 116 1.69 13.41 -11.98
C GLU A 116 2.28 13.68 -10.59
N GLU A 117 1.44 14.18 -9.68
CA GLU A 117 1.85 14.36 -8.29
C GLU A 117 2.07 13.01 -7.60
N ALA A 118 1.22 12.02 -7.88
CA ALA A 118 1.38 10.67 -7.36
C ALA A 118 2.72 10.05 -7.79
N GLU A 119 3.08 10.18 -9.07
CA GLU A 119 4.35 9.71 -9.62
C GLU A 119 5.53 10.28 -8.82
N TYR A 120 5.55 11.59 -8.58
CA TYR A 120 6.59 12.25 -7.82
C TYR A 120 6.79 11.62 -6.43
N TYR A 121 5.71 11.45 -5.66
CA TYR A 121 5.81 10.91 -4.30
C TYR A 121 6.14 9.41 -4.27
N LEU A 122 5.66 8.62 -5.24
CA LEU A 122 5.99 7.20 -5.36
C LEU A 122 7.47 7.01 -5.70
N LEU A 123 8.01 7.76 -6.66
CA LEU A 123 9.43 7.73 -6.99
C LEU A 123 10.30 8.17 -5.81
N ARG A 124 9.90 9.23 -5.12
CA ARG A 124 10.59 9.71 -3.92
C ARG A 124 10.63 8.67 -2.80
N ALA A 125 9.54 7.92 -2.59
CA ALA A 125 9.54 6.81 -1.64
C ALA A 125 10.57 5.71 -1.99
N MET A 126 10.72 5.42 -3.28
CA MET A 126 11.70 4.45 -3.77
C MET A 126 13.15 4.93 -3.60
N GLU A 127 13.40 6.23 -3.78
CA GLU A 127 14.71 6.84 -3.56
C GLU A 127 15.12 6.82 -2.09
N MET A 128 14.15 7.08 -1.18
CA MET A 128 14.39 7.08 0.26
C MET A 128 14.66 5.69 0.83
N ASN A 129 14.11 4.65 0.22
CA ASN A 129 14.28 3.26 0.66
C ASN A 129 14.68 2.35 -0.50
N PRO A 130 15.94 2.39 -0.96
CA PRO A 130 16.40 1.55 -2.06
C PRO A 130 16.29 0.06 -1.79
N ILE A 131 16.42 -0.36 -0.53
CA ILE A 131 16.32 -1.78 -0.10
C ILE A 131 14.86 -2.24 -0.13
N GLY A 132 13.93 -1.41 0.38
CA GLY A 132 12.48 -1.68 0.40
C GLY A 132 11.75 -1.29 -0.88
N ARG A 133 12.46 -0.77 -1.88
CA ARG A 133 11.94 -0.24 -3.15
C ARG A 133 10.93 -1.18 -3.83
N ARG A 134 11.18 -2.50 -3.82
CA ARG A 134 10.27 -3.51 -4.42
C ARG A 134 8.84 -3.42 -3.89
N SER A 135 8.65 -2.99 -2.65
CA SER A 135 7.32 -2.83 -2.04
C SER A 135 6.52 -1.70 -2.68
N TYR A 136 7.19 -0.73 -3.30
CA TYR A 136 6.59 0.46 -3.90
C TYR A 136 6.48 0.35 -5.42
N GLU A 137 7.42 -0.32 -6.08
CA GLU A 137 7.46 -0.50 -7.54
C GLU A 137 6.19 -1.14 -8.10
N GLY A 138 5.56 -2.04 -7.33
CA GLY A 138 4.34 -2.75 -7.74
C GLY A 138 3.15 -1.86 -8.11
N LEU A 139 3.23 -0.56 -7.84
CA LEU A 139 2.19 0.43 -8.17
C LEU A 139 2.37 1.09 -9.52
N MET A 140 3.61 1.15 -9.98
CA MET A 140 3.95 1.92 -11.17
C MET A 140 3.21 1.45 -12.43
N PRO A 141 3.02 0.14 -12.68
CA PRO A 141 2.22 -0.31 -13.81
C PRO A 141 0.80 0.26 -13.79
N PHE A 142 0.16 0.27 -12.61
CA PHE A 142 -1.21 0.77 -12.47
C PHE A 142 -1.28 2.29 -12.67
N LEU A 143 -0.30 3.02 -12.13
CA LEU A 143 -0.22 4.46 -12.28
C LEU A 143 -0.12 4.83 -13.77
N TYR A 144 0.81 4.23 -14.51
CA TYR A 144 0.99 4.55 -15.92
C TYR A 144 -0.18 4.10 -16.80
N MET A 145 -0.84 2.98 -16.47
CA MET A 145 -2.10 2.63 -17.13
C MET A 145 -3.18 3.68 -16.90
N ALA A 146 -3.29 4.21 -15.68
CA ALA A 146 -4.26 5.28 -15.36
C ALA A 146 -3.93 6.60 -16.08
N MET A 147 -2.65 6.86 -16.37
CA MET A 147 -2.16 7.97 -17.20
C MET A 147 -2.28 7.72 -18.71
N ALA A 148 -2.82 6.57 -19.13
CA ALA A 148 -2.88 6.11 -20.51
C ALA A 148 -1.49 5.92 -21.18
N ASP A 149 -0.42 5.77 -20.39
CA ASP A 149 0.93 5.46 -20.86
C ASP A 149 1.21 3.96 -20.77
N SER A 150 0.68 3.23 -21.78
CA SER A 150 0.81 1.77 -21.84
C SER A 150 2.26 1.30 -22.01
N HIS A 151 3.11 2.11 -22.66
CA HIS A 151 4.52 1.76 -22.86
C HIS A 151 5.29 1.77 -21.54
N LYS A 152 5.18 2.84 -20.74
CA LYS A 152 5.79 2.89 -19.40
C LYS A 152 5.18 1.85 -18.46
N SER A 153 3.88 1.59 -18.55
CA SER A 153 3.25 0.53 -17.77
C SER A 153 3.87 -0.83 -18.08
N LEU A 154 4.09 -1.15 -19.37
CA LEU A 154 4.73 -2.39 -19.79
C LEU A 154 6.19 -2.48 -19.33
N GLU A 155 6.94 -1.38 -19.42
CA GLU A 155 8.31 -1.30 -18.93
C GLU A 155 8.39 -1.70 -17.44
N TRP A 156 7.55 -1.10 -16.60
CA TRP A 156 7.48 -1.45 -15.18
C TRP A 156 7.03 -2.90 -14.92
N CYS A 157 6.08 -3.41 -15.71
CA CYS A 157 5.69 -4.83 -15.62
C CYS A 157 6.88 -5.74 -15.94
N ASN A 158 7.68 -5.44 -16.95
CA ASN A 158 8.86 -6.22 -17.33
C ASN A 158 9.94 -6.17 -16.24
N ILE A 159 10.24 -4.99 -15.67
CA ILE A 159 11.15 -4.85 -14.52
C ILE A 159 10.73 -5.75 -13.35
N LEU A 160 9.45 -5.78 -13.03
CA LEU A 160 8.92 -6.58 -11.92
C LEU A 160 8.90 -8.07 -12.25
N TYR A 161 8.63 -8.43 -13.49
CA TYR A 161 8.68 -9.80 -14.00
C TYR A 161 10.10 -10.37 -13.92
N ASP A 162 11.10 -9.67 -14.42
CA ASP A 162 12.50 -10.08 -14.42
C ASP A 162 13.06 -10.28 -13.02
N ARG A 163 12.48 -9.59 -12.03
CA ARG A 163 12.81 -9.73 -10.61
C ARG A 163 12.04 -10.85 -9.88
N GLY A 164 11.37 -11.74 -10.62
CA GLY A 164 10.72 -12.95 -10.09
C GLY A 164 9.28 -12.76 -9.62
N SER A 165 8.57 -11.74 -10.11
CA SER A 165 7.15 -11.52 -9.80
C SER A 165 6.22 -12.04 -10.92
N HIS A 166 6.61 -13.15 -11.57
CA HIS A 166 6.00 -13.65 -12.80
C HIS A 166 4.48 -13.73 -12.75
N SER A 167 3.91 -14.57 -11.91
CA SER A 167 2.47 -14.86 -11.92
C SER A 167 1.55 -13.67 -11.63
N ARG A 168 2.06 -12.63 -10.98
CA ARG A 168 1.27 -11.44 -10.65
C ARG A 168 1.11 -10.53 -11.86
N TYR A 169 2.13 -10.45 -12.71
CA TYR A 169 2.18 -9.46 -13.79
C TYR A 169 1.91 -10.05 -15.18
N ASP A 170 1.85 -11.39 -15.34
CA ASP A 170 1.54 -12.02 -16.62
C ASP A 170 0.22 -11.52 -17.20
N GLY A 171 -0.86 -11.57 -16.43
CA GLY A 171 -2.15 -11.08 -16.89
C GLY A 171 -2.17 -9.58 -17.24
N TRP A 172 -1.38 -8.76 -16.51
CA TRP A 172 -1.23 -7.34 -16.82
C TRP A 172 -0.45 -7.10 -18.09
N ARG A 173 0.68 -7.78 -18.26
CA ARG A 173 1.48 -7.72 -19.50
C ARG A 173 0.66 -8.12 -20.71
N ALA A 174 -0.07 -9.26 -20.63
CA ALA A 174 -0.95 -9.70 -21.69
C ALA A 174 -2.00 -8.64 -22.04
N ALA A 175 -2.68 -8.06 -21.04
CA ALA A 175 -3.66 -7.00 -21.27
C ALA A 175 -3.06 -5.74 -21.90
N ILE A 176 -1.84 -5.34 -21.48
CA ILE A 176 -1.15 -4.19 -22.05
C ILE A 176 -0.73 -4.48 -23.50
N TYR A 177 -0.21 -5.67 -23.82
CA TYR A 177 0.13 -6.06 -25.19
C TYR A 177 -1.10 -6.05 -26.09
N VAL A 178 -2.25 -6.55 -25.63
CA VAL A 178 -3.52 -6.45 -26.37
C VAL A 178 -3.88 -4.98 -26.63
N HIS A 179 -3.75 -4.11 -25.62
CA HIS A 179 -4.03 -2.68 -25.77
C HIS A 179 -3.10 -2.00 -26.78
N LEU A 180 -1.85 -2.43 -26.87
CA LEU A 180 -0.85 -1.94 -27.83
C LEU A 180 -0.99 -2.58 -29.23
N GLY A 181 -1.92 -3.54 -29.43
CA GLY A 181 -2.11 -4.26 -30.69
C GLY A 181 -1.06 -5.36 -30.93
N ASP A 182 -0.24 -5.69 -29.97
CA ASP A 182 0.78 -6.73 -30.04
C ASP A 182 0.21 -8.08 -29.57
N PHE A 183 -0.57 -8.71 -30.41
CA PHE A 183 -1.24 -9.98 -30.11
C PHE A 183 -0.29 -11.18 -30.04
N GLU A 184 0.91 -11.07 -30.56
CA GLU A 184 1.92 -12.13 -30.53
C GLU A 184 2.47 -12.24 -29.08
N ASN A 185 2.90 -11.12 -28.49
CA ASN A 185 3.42 -11.06 -27.13
C ASN A 185 2.31 -11.12 -26.04
N ALA A 186 1.05 -10.98 -26.42
CA ALA A 186 -0.08 -11.15 -25.49
C ALA A 186 -0.38 -12.62 -25.13
N ARG A 187 0.26 -13.60 -25.81
CA ARG A 187 0.08 -15.04 -25.59
C ARG A 187 1.03 -15.62 -24.53
N ILE A 188 1.24 -14.87 -23.46
CA ILE A 188 2.16 -15.20 -22.36
C ILE A 188 1.68 -16.44 -21.60
#